data_8215d4c237ef12893d4797114b74acfd
#
_entry.id   8215d4c237ef12893d4797114b74acfd
#
_cell.length_a   1.000
_cell.length_b   1.000
_cell.length_c   1.000
_cell.angle_alpha   90.00
_cell.angle_beta   90.00
_cell.angle_gamma   90.00
#
_symmetry.space_group_name_H-M   'P 1'
#
loop_
_entity.id
_entity.type
_entity.pdbx_description
1 polymer ?
#
loop_
_entity_poly.entity_id
_entity_poly.type
_entity_poly.pdbx_seq_one_letter_code
_entity_poly.pdbx_strand_id
1 'polypeptide(L)'
;MYLFMISCYVMMIFNLINLFISVTMGIWNFSFLGSNHAQFSLFAILVFVLTETLVMYFFIATGKSIKIILTEQNTSDATKLWEEIKYIKKLIFPQIMLTISLIGGLYIFYFGYIISNTTNDNILQYSWVLLPLLLVSIIQHLWSLKIKNDSFKMQIDIVSKISSGS
;
A
#
# COMPACT_ATOMS: atom_id res chain seq x y z
N MET A 1 16.37 4.97 10.88
CA MET A 1 15.55 3.86 10.36
C MET A 1 14.22 3.71 11.09
N TYR A 2 14.19 3.59 12.41
CA TYR A 2 12.93 3.42 13.19
C TYR A 2 11.90 4.54 12.98
N LEU A 3 12.33 5.82 12.98
CA LEU A 3 11.41 6.94 12.76
C LEU A 3 10.70 6.83 11.41
N PHE A 4 11.43 6.49 10.35
CA PHE A 4 10.85 6.33 9.02
C PHE A 4 9.87 5.15 8.95
N MET A 5 10.20 4.03 9.61
CA MET A 5 9.28 2.90 9.73
C MET A 5 7.99 3.28 10.46
N ILE A 6 8.08 4.02 11.57
CA ILE A 6 6.92 4.53 12.31
C ILE A 6 6.06 5.41 11.39
N SER A 7 6.69 6.30 10.60
CA SER A 7 5.97 7.11 9.62
C SER A 7 5.22 6.26 8.59
N CYS A 8 5.82 5.17 8.11
CA CYS A 8 5.14 4.22 7.21
C CYS A 8 3.92 3.59 7.89
N TYR A 9 4.03 3.15 9.16
CA TYR A 9 2.89 2.57 9.89
C TYR A 9 1.77 3.58 10.11
N VAL A 10 2.10 4.82 10.50
CA VAL A 10 1.12 5.90 10.67
C VAL A 10 0.39 6.15 9.35
N MET A 11 1.12 6.26 8.25
CA MET A 11 0.52 6.45 6.93
C MET A 11 -0.34 5.26 6.48
N MET A 12 0.07 4.03 6.77
CA MET A 12 -0.73 2.83 6.47
C MET A 12 -2.06 2.82 7.24
N ILE A 13 -2.06 3.18 8.53
CA ILE A 13 -3.27 3.25 9.35
C ILE A 13 -4.16 4.39 8.85
N PHE A 14 -3.60 5.58 8.61
CA PHE A 14 -4.33 6.73 8.08
C PHE A 14 -4.97 6.41 6.72
N ASN A 15 -4.23 5.75 5.83
CA ASN A 15 -4.74 5.31 4.54
C ASN A 15 -5.90 4.33 4.68
N LEU A 16 -5.77 3.33 5.57
CA LEU A 16 -6.84 2.35 5.81
C LEU A 16 -8.15 3.03 6.27
N ILE A 17 -8.03 4.00 7.19
CA ILE A 17 -9.17 4.79 7.68
C ILE A 17 -9.82 5.57 6.52
N ASN A 18 -9.01 6.27 5.70
CA ASN A 18 -9.53 7.04 4.57
C ASN A 18 -10.24 6.18 3.53
N LEU A 19 -9.66 5.03 3.18
CA LEU A 19 -10.31 4.08 2.26
C LEU A 19 -11.63 3.54 2.84
N PHE A 20 -11.66 3.24 4.13
CA PHE A 20 -12.89 2.79 4.81
C PHE A 20 -13.98 3.88 4.79
N ILE A 21 -13.63 5.13 5.11
CA ILE A 21 -14.57 6.27 5.03
C ILE A 21 -15.08 6.44 3.59
N SER A 22 -14.18 6.39 2.60
CA SER A 22 -14.56 6.51 1.18
C SER A 22 -15.58 5.45 0.77
N VAL A 23 -15.36 4.19 1.15
CA VAL A 23 -16.29 3.08 0.86
C VAL A 23 -17.63 3.29 1.55
N THR A 24 -17.63 3.67 2.83
CA THR A 24 -18.88 3.90 3.59
C THR A 24 -19.68 5.08 3.04
N MET A 25 -19.01 6.16 2.62
CA MET A 25 -19.66 7.28 1.93
C MET A 25 -20.34 6.85 0.63
N GLY A 26 -19.71 5.96 -0.14
CA GLY A 26 -20.27 5.41 -1.37
C GLY A 26 -21.52 4.54 -1.14
N ILE A 27 -21.53 3.74 -0.04
CA ILE A 27 -22.64 2.85 0.28
C ILE A 27 -23.85 3.62 0.87
N TRP A 28 -23.59 4.56 1.79
CA TRP A 28 -24.66 5.25 2.55
C TRP A 28 -24.96 6.68 2.07
N ASN A 29 -24.30 7.14 1.00
CA ASN A 29 -24.57 8.45 0.37
C ASN A 29 -24.58 9.63 1.34
N PHE A 30 -23.65 9.68 2.31
CA PHE A 30 -23.48 10.82 3.21
C PHE A 30 -22.29 11.70 2.83
N SER A 31 -22.25 12.94 3.32
CA SER A 31 -21.11 13.83 3.18
C SER A 31 -20.22 13.76 4.43
N PHE A 32 -18.90 13.84 4.25
CA PHE A 32 -17.93 13.86 5.34
C PHE A 32 -17.06 15.10 5.23
N LEU A 33 -16.92 15.87 6.32
CA LEU A 33 -16.17 17.13 6.37
C LEU A 33 -16.57 18.12 5.25
N GLY A 34 -17.86 18.18 4.89
CA GLY A 34 -18.34 19.05 3.83
C GLY A 34 -18.03 18.58 2.39
N SER A 35 -17.35 17.44 2.24
CA SER A 35 -17.02 16.86 0.93
C SER A 35 -18.05 15.81 0.53
N ASN A 36 -18.37 15.75 -0.77
CA ASN A 36 -19.15 14.64 -1.33
C ASN A 36 -18.26 13.41 -1.55
N HIS A 37 -18.89 12.26 -1.82
CA HIS A 37 -18.17 10.98 -2.04
C HIS A 37 -17.09 11.09 -3.12
N ALA A 38 -17.35 11.74 -4.25
CA ALA A 38 -16.38 11.87 -5.34
C ALA A 38 -15.13 12.66 -4.91
N GLN A 39 -15.33 13.80 -4.24
CA GLN A 39 -14.25 14.65 -3.73
C GLN A 39 -13.40 13.95 -2.68
N PHE A 40 -14.06 13.27 -1.72
CA PHE A 40 -13.35 12.51 -0.69
C PHE A 40 -12.60 11.31 -1.27
N SER A 41 -13.17 10.64 -2.26
CA SER A 41 -12.53 9.51 -2.95
C SER A 41 -11.25 9.95 -3.69
N LEU A 42 -11.24 11.12 -4.33
CA LEU A 42 -10.01 11.67 -4.92
C LEU A 42 -8.92 11.92 -3.87
N PHE A 43 -9.28 12.46 -2.72
CA PHE A 43 -8.34 12.60 -1.60
C PHE A 43 -7.83 11.24 -1.12
N ALA A 44 -8.73 10.27 -0.92
CA ALA A 44 -8.37 8.94 -0.45
C ALA A 44 -7.39 8.21 -1.39
N ILE A 45 -7.58 8.31 -2.73
CA ILE A 45 -6.64 7.68 -3.68
C ILE A 45 -5.27 8.37 -3.69
N LEU A 46 -5.21 9.68 -3.50
CA LEU A 46 -3.93 10.39 -3.37
C LEU A 46 -3.16 9.94 -2.12
N VAL A 47 -3.83 9.84 -0.97
CA VAL A 47 -3.25 9.30 0.27
C VAL A 47 -2.78 7.86 0.09
N PHE A 48 -3.57 7.04 -0.61
CA PHE A 48 -3.22 5.66 -0.91
C PHE A 48 -1.93 5.57 -1.74
N VAL A 49 -1.84 6.28 -2.86
CA VAL A 49 -0.64 6.27 -3.73
C VAL A 49 0.59 6.78 -2.97
N LEU A 50 0.44 7.85 -2.19
CA LEU A 50 1.51 8.37 -1.36
C LEU A 50 2.00 7.34 -0.34
N THR A 51 1.08 6.64 0.33
CA THR A 51 1.40 5.60 1.32
C THR A 51 2.15 4.44 0.68
N GLU A 52 1.66 3.91 -0.45
CA GLU A 52 2.32 2.80 -1.16
C GLU A 52 3.72 3.18 -1.64
N THR A 53 3.87 4.39 -2.16
CA THR A 53 5.17 4.93 -2.61
C THR A 53 6.13 5.08 -1.43
N LEU A 54 5.66 5.59 -0.29
CA LEU A 54 6.48 5.76 0.91
C LEU A 54 6.99 4.41 1.44
N VAL A 55 6.11 3.39 1.51
CA VAL A 55 6.48 2.04 1.94
C VAL A 55 7.50 1.43 0.99
N MET A 56 7.27 1.53 -0.32
CA MET A 56 8.21 1.02 -1.32
C MET A 56 9.57 1.71 -1.22
N TYR A 57 9.59 3.03 -1.07
CA TYR A 57 10.81 3.80 -0.88
C TYR A 57 11.57 3.39 0.38
N PHE A 58 10.86 3.13 1.49
CA PHE A 58 11.47 2.61 2.72
C PHE A 58 12.26 1.32 2.45
N PHE A 59 11.65 0.33 1.79
CA PHE A 59 12.33 -0.95 1.52
C PHE A 59 13.50 -0.83 0.53
N ILE A 60 13.44 0.13 -0.41
CA ILE A 60 14.55 0.41 -1.32
C ILE A 60 15.71 1.06 -0.57
N ALA A 61 15.44 2.13 0.17
CA ALA A 61 16.44 2.93 0.86
C ALA A 61 17.15 2.14 1.97
N THR A 62 16.38 1.48 2.82
CA THR A 62 16.94 0.67 3.93
C THR A 62 17.70 -0.55 3.41
N GLY A 63 17.20 -1.22 2.37
CA GLY A 63 17.92 -2.33 1.76
C GLY A 63 19.23 -1.90 1.10
N LYS A 64 19.32 -0.67 0.55
CA LYS A 64 20.58 -0.11 0.06
C LYS A 64 21.57 0.17 1.21
N SER A 65 21.08 0.76 2.30
CA SER A 65 21.92 1.04 3.48
C SER A 65 22.46 -0.25 4.11
N ILE A 66 21.61 -1.28 4.26
CA ILE A 66 22.04 -2.59 4.78
C ILE A 66 23.10 -3.21 3.87
N LYS A 67 22.95 -3.14 2.54
CA LYS A 67 23.94 -3.65 1.60
C LYS A 67 25.31 -3.01 1.82
N ILE A 68 25.40 -1.70 2.01
CA ILE A 68 26.65 -0.98 2.25
C ILE A 68 27.31 -1.51 3.52
N ILE A 69 26.58 -1.60 4.63
CA ILE A 69 27.10 -2.09 5.92
C ILE A 69 27.64 -3.53 5.79
N LEU A 70 26.88 -4.42 5.13
CA LEU A 70 27.31 -5.81 4.92
C LEU A 70 28.59 -5.92 4.06
N THR A 71 28.76 -5.00 3.10
CA THR A 71 29.97 -4.98 2.26
C THR A 71 31.19 -4.51 3.05
N GLU A 72 31.00 -3.58 3.99
CA GLU A 72 32.08 -3.05 4.84
C GLU A 72 32.52 -4.04 5.93
N GLN A 73 31.57 -4.77 6.52
CA GLN A 73 31.86 -5.71 7.61
C GLN A 73 32.51 -7.03 7.17
N ASN A 74 32.40 -7.41 5.91
CA ASN A 74 33.02 -8.59 5.29
C ASN A 74 32.86 -9.90 6.11
N THR A 75 31.72 -10.06 6.78
CA THR A 75 31.41 -11.19 7.66
C THR A 75 30.93 -12.40 6.84
N SER A 76 31.18 -13.61 7.34
CA SER A 76 30.71 -14.86 6.72
C SER A 76 29.19 -14.92 6.49
N ASP A 77 28.43 -14.21 7.34
CA ASP A 77 26.97 -14.17 7.27
C ASP A 77 26.42 -13.06 6.34
N ALA A 78 27.27 -12.19 5.81
CA ALA A 78 26.85 -11.06 4.96
C ALA A 78 26.08 -11.51 3.71
N THR A 79 26.52 -12.59 3.07
CA THR A 79 25.85 -13.17 1.89
C THR A 79 24.47 -13.68 2.22
N LYS A 80 24.30 -14.36 3.36
CA LYS A 80 23.02 -14.90 3.84
C LYS A 80 22.03 -13.77 4.16
N LEU A 81 22.45 -12.78 4.92
CA LEU A 81 21.62 -11.61 5.25
C LEU A 81 21.22 -10.83 3.99
N TRP A 82 22.09 -10.75 3.00
CA TRP A 82 21.77 -10.12 1.73
C TRP A 82 20.70 -10.89 0.94
N GLU A 83 20.72 -12.22 0.94
CA GLU A 83 19.67 -13.03 0.32
C GLU A 83 18.32 -12.87 1.05
N GLU A 84 18.32 -12.74 2.38
CA GLU A 84 17.10 -12.43 3.15
C GLU A 84 16.50 -11.06 2.71
N ILE A 85 17.32 -10.03 2.50
CA ILE A 85 16.85 -8.72 1.99
C ILE A 85 16.28 -8.82 0.57
N LYS A 86 16.91 -9.58 -0.31
CA LYS A 86 16.39 -9.83 -1.66
C LYS A 86 15.04 -10.55 -1.62
N TYR A 87 14.90 -11.52 -0.71
CA TYR A 87 13.65 -12.24 -0.51
C TYR A 87 12.52 -11.30 -0.08
N ILE A 88 12.75 -10.42 0.90
CA ILE A 88 11.78 -9.40 1.32
C ILE A 88 11.32 -8.55 0.13
N LYS A 89 12.26 -8.06 -0.68
CA LYS A 89 11.93 -7.25 -1.86
C LYS A 89 11.11 -8.03 -2.89
N LYS A 90 11.47 -9.29 -3.14
CA LYS A 90 10.74 -10.17 -4.06
C LYS A 90 9.32 -10.47 -3.58
N LEU A 91 9.11 -10.48 -2.27
CA LEU A 91 7.80 -10.71 -1.68
C LEU A 91 6.92 -9.45 -1.74
N ILE A 92 7.46 -8.29 -1.35
CA ILE A 92 6.66 -7.09 -1.11
C ILE A 92 6.32 -6.30 -2.38
N PHE A 93 7.25 -6.19 -3.34
CA PHE A 93 7.05 -5.34 -4.52
C PHE A 93 5.92 -5.82 -5.43
N PRO A 94 5.77 -7.11 -5.76
CA PRO A 94 4.63 -7.57 -6.55
C PRO A 94 3.29 -7.32 -5.83
N GLN A 95 3.27 -7.45 -4.50
CA GLN A 95 2.05 -7.20 -3.71
C GLN A 95 1.66 -5.73 -3.72
N ILE A 96 2.60 -4.82 -3.57
CA ILE A 96 2.35 -3.37 -3.68
C ILE A 96 1.82 -3.04 -5.09
N MET A 97 2.47 -3.53 -6.13
CA MET A 97 2.05 -3.29 -7.53
C MET A 97 0.66 -3.83 -7.81
N LEU A 98 0.36 -5.05 -7.35
CA LEU A 98 -0.98 -5.63 -7.50
C LEU A 98 -2.05 -4.82 -6.76
N THR A 99 -1.76 -4.36 -5.55
CA THR A 99 -2.68 -3.53 -4.76
C THR A 99 -2.93 -2.18 -5.45
N ILE A 100 -1.88 -1.52 -5.96
CA ILE A 100 -2.00 -0.28 -6.72
C ILE A 100 -2.84 -0.50 -7.99
N SER A 101 -2.61 -1.60 -8.70
CA SER A 101 -3.35 -1.92 -9.93
C SER A 101 -4.83 -2.16 -9.66
N LEU A 102 -5.18 -2.90 -8.61
CA LEU A 102 -6.58 -3.20 -8.26
C LEU A 102 -7.32 -1.96 -7.76
N ILE A 103 -6.75 -1.25 -6.78
CA ILE A 103 -7.38 -0.04 -6.23
C ILE A 103 -7.38 1.08 -7.27
N GLY A 104 -6.28 1.30 -7.99
CA GLY A 104 -6.23 2.26 -9.08
C GLY A 104 -7.22 1.93 -10.19
N GLY A 105 -7.33 0.66 -10.59
CA GLY A 105 -8.33 0.19 -11.55
C GLY A 105 -9.76 0.43 -11.09
N LEU A 106 -10.06 0.18 -9.80
CA LEU A 106 -11.36 0.48 -9.19
C LEU A 106 -11.69 1.98 -9.32
N TYR A 107 -10.73 2.86 -9.02
CA TYR A 107 -10.93 4.32 -9.11
C TYR A 107 -11.06 4.79 -10.56
N ILE A 108 -10.27 4.26 -11.49
CA ILE A 108 -10.40 4.57 -12.92
C ILE A 108 -11.79 4.16 -13.43
N PHE A 109 -12.27 2.97 -13.03
CA PHE A 109 -13.61 2.51 -13.38
C PHE A 109 -14.70 3.40 -12.77
N TYR A 110 -14.58 3.75 -11.49
CA TYR A 110 -15.53 4.61 -10.80
C TYR A 110 -15.62 6.01 -11.43
N PHE A 111 -14.50 6.71 -11.59
CA PHE A 111 -14.48 8.07 -12.15
C PHE A 111 -14.68 8.08 -13.67
N GLY A 112 -14.04 7.17 -14.39
CA GLY A 112 -14.04 7.14 -15.85
C GLY A 112 -15.32 6.55 -16.44
N TYR A 113 -15.99 5.65 -15.74
CA TYR A 113 -17.21 5.01 -16.23
C TYR A 113 -18.45 5.39 -15.43
N ILE A 114 -18.45 5.22 -14.12
CA ILE A 114 -19.65 5.46 -13.31
C ILE A 114 -20.00 6.95 -13.27
N ILE A 115 -19.09 7.82 -12.82
CA ILE A 115 -19.39 9.24 -12.66
C ILE A 115 -19.58 9.93 -14.01
N SER A 116 -18.76 9.64 -15.02
CA SER A 116 -18.87 10.28 -16.34
C SER A 116 -20.17 9.99 -17.07
N ASN A 117 -20.85 8.88 -16.75
CA ASN A 117 -22.09 8.45 -17.41
C ASN A 117 -23.36 8.70 -16.57
N THR A 118 -23.27 9.29 -15.36
CA THR A 118 -24.43 9.57 -14.51
C THR A 118 -25.42 10.60 -15.08
N THR A 119 -25.00 11.36 -16.10
CA THR A 119 -25.86 12.35 -16.78
C THR A 119 -26.74 11.74 -17.87
N ASN A 120 -26.52 10.48 -18.24
CA ASN A 120 -27.33 9.77 -19.23
C ASN A 120 -28.36 8.91 -18.48
N ASP A 121 -29.64 9.01 -18.88
CA ASP A 121 -30.76 8.21 -18.35
C ASP A 121 -30.63 6.69 -18.67
N ASN A 122 -29.58 6.29 -19.35
CA ASN A 122 -29.28 4.89 -19.63
C ASN A 122 -28.74 4.19 -18.39
N ILE A 123 -29.33 3.06 -18.05
CA ILE A 123 -28.83 2.13 -17.02
C ILE A 123 -27.40 1.78 -17.37
N LEU A 124 -26.47 2.09 -16.46
CA LEU A 124 -25.05 1.78 -16.61
C LEU A 124 -24.86 0.26 -16.68
N GLN A 125 -24.67 -0.24 -17.90
CA GLN A 125 -24.64 -1.69 -18.20
C GLN A 125 -23.59 -2.45 -17.37
N TYR A 126 -22.46 -1.84 -17.06
CA TYR A 126 -21.34 -2.48 -16.32
C TYR A 126 -21.23 -2.04 -14.86
N SER A 127 -22.21 -1.32 -14.31
CA SER A 127 -22.19 -0.87 -12.90
C SER A 127 -22.08 -2.03 -11.89
N TRP A 128 -22.58 -3.21 -12.24
CA TRP A 128 -22.48 -4.42 -11.42
C TRP A 128 -21.04 -4.89 -11.16
N VAL A 129 -20.08 -4.51 -12.02
CA VAL A 129 -18.65 -4.84 -11.86
C VAL A 129 -18.02 -4.13 -10.67
N LEU A 130 -18.59 -2.99 -10.24
CA LEU A 130 -18.03 -2.18 -9.16
C LEU A 130 -17.95 -2.96 -7.84
N LEU A 131 -19.00 -3.67 -7.46
CA LEU A 131 -19.06 -4.40 -6.20
C LEU A 131 -18.06 -5.58 -6.13
N PRO A 132 -17.98 -6.49 -7.10
CA PRO A 132 -16.95 -7.52 -7.12
C PRO A 132 -15.53 -6.95 -7.12
N LEU A 133 -15.26 -5.90 -7.90
CA LEU A 133 -13.96 -5.24 -7.96
C LEU A 133 -13.59 -4.60 -6.62
N LEU A 134 -14.54 -3.98 -5.93
CA LEU A 134 -14.37 -3.43 -4.59
C LEU A 134 -14.00 -4.53 -3.59
N LEU A 135 -14.74 -5.65 -3.57
CA LEU A 135 -14.47 -6.76 -2.66
C LEU A 135 -13.08 -7.35 -2.87
N VAL A 136 -12.70 -7.61 -4.14
CA VAL A 136 -11.36 -8.10 -4.47
C VAL A 136 -10.28 -7.10 -4.05
N SER A 137 -10.50 -5.81 -4.26
CA SER A 137 -9.56 -4.74 -3.86
C SER A 137 -9.39 -4.67 -2.34
N ILE A 138 -10.45 -4.81 -1.56
CA ILE A 138 -10.41 -4.84 -0.09
C ILE A 138 -9.61 -6.06 0.39
N ILE A 139 -9.93 -7.25 -0.10
CA ILE A 139 -9.25 -8.50 0.28
C ILE A 139 -7.75 -8.38 -0.03
N GLN A 140 -7.40 -7.94 -1.24
CA GLN A 140 -6.02 -7.76 -1.65
C GLN A 140 -5.30 -6.70 -0.82
N HIS A 141 -5.96 -5.60 -0.47
CA HIS A 141 -5.36 -4.56 0.36
C HIS A 141 -5.04 -5.07 1.77
N LEU A 142 -5.97 -5.78 2.41
CA LEU A 142 -5.76 -6.38 3.73
C LEU A 142 -4.62 -7.42 3.70
N TRP A 143 -4.57 -8.24 2.65
CA TRP A 143 -3.48 -9.20 2.44
C TRP A 143 -2.13 -8.49 2.26
N SER A 144 -2.09 -7.42 1.48
CA SER A 144 -0.90 -6.58 1.28
C SER A 144 -0.42 -5.94 2.58
N LEU A 145 -1.34 -5.45 3.44
CA LEU A 145 -1.00 -4.90 4.76
C LEU A 145 -0.33 -5.94 5.66
N LYS A 146 -0.82 -7.18 5.65
CA LYS A 146 -0.19 -8.30 6.39
C LYS A 146 1.24 -8.54 5.90
N ILE A 147 1.44 -8.66 4.58
CA ILE A 147 2.76 -8.90 3.99
C ILE A 147 3.73 -7.74 4.29
N LYS A 148 3.27 -6.49 4.23
CA LYS A 148 4.06 -5.32 4.61
C LYS A 148 4.51 -5.41 6.07
N ASN A 149 3.59 -5.70 6.98
CA ASN A 149 3.90 -5.84 8.41
C ASN A 149 4.93 -6.95 8.67
N ASP A 150 4.77 -8.12 8.04
CA ASP A 150 5.71 -9.22 8.19
C ASP A 150 7.09 -8.86 7.59
N SER A 151 7.10 -8.16 6.46
CA SER A 151 8.34 -7.66 5.83
C SER A 151 9.06 -6.61 6.69
N PHE A 152 8.34 -5.72 7.38
CA PHE A 152 8.93 -4.80 8.35
C PHE A 152 9.59 -5.55 9.50
N LYS A 153 8.92 -6.56 10.07
CA LYS A 153 9.47 -7.39 11.16
C LYS A 153 10.75 -8.10 10.72
N MET A 154 10.73 -8.74 9.55
CA MET A 154 11.93 -9.40 9.00
C MET A 154 13.08 -8.43 8.81
N GLN A 155 12.81 -7.22 8.35
CA GLN A 155 13.86 -6.20 8.14
C GLN A 155 14.45 -5.69 9.46
N ILE A 156 13.63 -5.55 10.52
CA ILE A 156 14.10 -5.22 11.87
C ILE A 156 15.00 -6.33 12.40
N ASP A 157 14.62 -7.58 12.24
CA ASP A 157 15.40 -8.75 12.68
C ASP A 157 16.79 -8.77 12.01
N ILE A 158 16.85 -8.52 10.69
CA ILE A 158 18.12 -8.42 9.98
C ILE A 158 19.00 -7.29 10.54
N VAL A 159 18.42 -6.13 10.80
CA VAL A 159 19.17 -4.99 11.38
C VAL A 159 19.66 -5.31 12.80
N SER A 160 18.86 -6.00 13.60
CA SER A 160 19.28 -6.41 14.95
C SER A 160 20.44 -7.41 14.90
N LYS A 161 20.42 -8.37 13.97
CA LYS A 161 21.52 -9.33 13.75
C LYS A 161 22.82 -8.62 13.37
N ILE A 162 22.75 -7.60 12.49
CA ILE A 162 23.91 -6.81 12.09
C ILE A 162 24.49 -6.04 13.29
N SER A 163 23.62 -5.45 14.13
CA SER A 163 24.07 -4.68 15.30
C SER A 163 24.61 -5.53 16.44
N SER A 164 24.19 -6.80 16.55
CA SER A 164 24.68 -7.73 17.59
C SER A 164 25.94 -8.49 17.18
N GLY A 165 26.29 -8.51 15.91
CA GLY A 165 27.49 -9.14 15.38
C GLY A 165 28.70 -8.18 15.19
N SER A 166 28.49 -6.89 15.47
CA SER A 166 29.55 -5.85 15.54
C SER A 166 29.99 -5.63 16.99
#